data_1e52b39d0e90b3566077e28df4e6feb5
#
_entry.id   1e52b39d0e90b3566077e28df4e6feb5
#
_cell.length_a   1.000
_cell.length_b   1.000
_cell.length_c   1.000
_cell.angle_alpha   90.00
_cell.angle_beta   90.00
_cell.angle_gamma   90.00
#
_symmetry.space_group_name_H-M   'P 1'
#
loop_
_entity.id
_entity.type
_entity.pdbx_description
1 polymer ?
#
loop_
_entity_poly.entity_id
_entity_poly.type
_entity_poly.pdbx_seq_one_letter_code
_entity_poly.pdbx_strand_id
1 'polypeptide(L)'
;MSKILAILISAITLLLASGLPLTAKTAEDQLGREIRVPDDPKRVVALAPSITEIIFALGQQDRLKGTTQFSNYPAEAAKLPKVGSYVRLDLERIVALNPDLCIAIKDGNPKAIIDRLQSLNIPVFAVNPRDLE
;
A
#
# COMPACT_ATOMS: atom_id res chain seq x y z
N MET A 1 28.73 -2.05 -40.16
CA MET A 1 27.48 -1.47 -39.66
C MET A 1 26.58 -2.51 -39.01
N SER A 2 26.31 -3.68 -39.60
CA SER A 2 25.45 -4.72 -39.03
C SER A 2 25.93 -5.30 -37.69
N LYS A 3 27.25 -5.41 -37.47
CA LYS A 3 27.84 -5.94 -36.21
C LYS A 3 27.64 -4.97 -35.02
N ILE A 4 27.74 -3.67 -35.26
CA ILE A 4 27.57 -2.63 -34.24
C ILE A 4 26.08 -2.53 -33.85
N LEU A 5 25.18 -2.63 -34.83
CA LEU A 5 23.75 -2.63 -34.58
C LEU A 5 23.32 -3.87 -33.78
N ALA A 6 23.88 -5.05 -34.07
CA ALA A 6 23.61 -6.28 -33.33
C ALA A 6 24.11 -6.19 -31.87
N ILE A 7 25.26 -5.56 -31.61
CA ILE A 7 25.81 -5.35 -30.27
C ILE A 7 24.94 -4.35 -29.47
N LEU A 8 24.47 -3.29 -30.10
CA LEU A 8 23.57 -2.32 -29.48
C LEU A 8 22.21 -2.93 -29.12
N ILE A 9 21.65 -3.75 -30.00
CA ILE A 9 20.37 -4.45 -29.73
C ILE A 9 20.56 -5.48 -28.63
N SER A 10 21.68 -6.20 -28.59
CA SER A 10 21.99 -7.15 -27.53
C SER A 10 22.20 -6.46 -26.17
N ALA A 11 22.82 -5.28 -26.15
CA ALA A 11 23.01 -4.50 -24.91
C ALA A 11 21.67 -3.93 -24.37
N ILE A 12 20.77 -3.52 -25.26
CA ILE A 12 19.44 -3.00 -24.90
C ILE A 12 18.54 -4.14 -24.36
N THR A 13 18.60 -5.32 -24.96
CA THR A 13 17.86 -6.50 -24.45
C THR A 13 18.36 -6.96 -23.09
N LEU A 14 19.65 -6.85 -22.81
CA LEU A 14 20.23 -7.20 -21.52
C LEU A 14 19.87 -6.19 -20.42
N LEU A 15 19.68 -4.92 -20.78
CA LEU A 15 19.27 -3.86 -19.84
C LEU A 15 17.79 -3.94 -19.45
N LEU A 16 16.95 -4.49 -20.32
CA LEU A 16 15.53 -4.72 -20.06
C LEU A 16 15.26 -5.97 -19.21
N ALA A 17 16.22 -6.87 -19.09
CA ALA A 17 16.11 -8.09 -18.30
C ALA A 17 16.47 -7.92 -16.81
N SER A 18 16.96 -6.76 -16.39
CA SER A 18 17.25 -6.45 -15.00
C SER A 18 16.07 -5.84 -14.24
N GLY A 19 14.86 -6.28 -14.54
CA GLY A 19 13.74 -6.11 -13.63
C GLY A 19 14.08 -6.87 -12.35
N LEU A 20 14.46 -6.15 -11.28
CA LEU A 20 14.57 -6.73 -9.95
C LEU A 20 13.25 -7.46 -9.67
N PRO A 21 13.28 -8.73 -9.26
CA PRO A 21 12.07 -9.42 -8.90
C PRO A 21 11.41 -8.63 -7.77
N LEU A 22 10.22 -8.10 -8.01
CA LEU A 22 9.40 -7.52 -6.96
C LEU A 22 9.00 -8.69 -6.06
N THR A 23 9.80 -8.96 -5.04
CA THR A 23 9.54 -10.04 -4.11
C THR A 23 8.31 -9.68 -3.29
N ALA A 24 7.34 -10.58 -3.29
CA ALA A 24 6.13 -10.46 -2.53
C ALA A 24 5.86 -11.79 -1.84
N LYS A 25 5.41 -11.72 -0.59
CA LYS A 25 4.97 -12.88 0.18
C LYS A 25 3.46 -12.93 0.26
N THR A 26 2.91 -14.13 0.37
CA THR A 26 1.51 -14.32 0.72
C THR A 26 1.39 -14.28 2.24
N ALA A 27 0.47 -13.47 2.74
CA ALA A 27 0.13 -13.38 4.15
C ALA A 27 -1.39 -13.48 4.32
N GLU A 28 -1.84 -14.18 5.34
CA GLU A 28 -3.24 -14.21 5.71
C GLU A 28 -3.57 -12.98 6.54
N ASP A 29 -4.60 -12.24 6.14
CA ASP A 29 -5.09 -11.11 6.91
C ASP A 29 -6.10 -11.54 8.00
N GLN A 30 -6.50 -10.62 8.86
CA GLN A 30 -7.44 -10.93 9.95
C GLN A 30 -8.89 -11.14 9.49
N LEU A 31 -9.16 -11.13 8.18
CA LEU A 31 -10.39 -11.60 7.57
C LEU A 31 -10.30 -13.02 7.01
N GLY A 32 -9.16 -13.70 7.19
CA GLY A 32 -8.88 -15.02 6.65
C GLY A 32 -8.62 -15.04 5.15
N ARG A 33 -8.20 -13.89 4.57
CA ARG A 33 -7.90 -13.78 3.14
C ARG A 33 -6.39 -13.86 2.92
N GLU A 34 -5.99 -14.62 1.92
CA GLU A 34 -4.60 -14.61 1.46
C GLU A 34 -4.33 -13.38 0.59
N ILE A 35 -3.47 -12.52 1.07
CA ILE A 35 -3.08 -11.27 0.41
C ILE A 35 -1.61 -11.34 0.01
N ARG A 36 -1.33 -11.00 -1.24
CA ARG A 36 0.03 -10.88 -1.73
C ARG A 36 0.58 -9.50 -1.34
N VAL A 37 1.47 -9.48 -0.35
CA VAL A 37 2.04 -8.26 0.23
C VAL A 37 3.48 -8.12 -0.22
N PRO A 38 3.94 -6.92 -0.65
CA PRO A 38 5.36 -6.69 -0.91
C PRO A 38 6.20 -7.03 0.32
N ASP A 39 7.39 -7.60 0.12
CA ASP A 39 8.30 -7.92 1.24
C ASP A 39 8.77 -6.67 1.98
N ASP A 40 8.88 -5.55 1.27
CA ASP A 40 9.29 -4.27 1.81
C ASP A 40 8.42 -3.14 1.23
N PRO A 41 7.19 -2.96 1.73
CA PRO A 41 6.29 -1.92 1.23
C PRO A 41 6.86 -0.54 1.52
N LYS A 42 6.89 0.33 0.50
CA LYS A 42 7.46 1.68 0.57
C LYS A 42 6.40 2.78 0.53
N ARG A 43 5.22 2.46 0.02
CA ARG A 43 4.13 3.41 -0.19
C ARG A 43 2.85 2.88 0.43
N VAL A 44 2.74 3.05 1.75
CA VAL A 44 1.61 2.56 2.54
C VAL A 44 0.56 3.66 2.68
N VAL A 45 -0.70 3.29 2.52
CA VAL A 45 -1.86 4.14 2.86
C VAL A 45 -2.63 3.49 4.01
N ALA A 46 -2.80 4.22 5.09
CA ALA A 46 -3.58 3.79 6.25
C ALA A 46 -5.05 4.22 6.10
N LEU A 47 -5.96 3.26 6.13
CA LEU A 47 -7.39 3.50 5.89
C LEU A 47 -8.20 3.71 7.18
N ALA A 48 -7.53 3.91 8.30
CA ALA A 48 -8.16 4.25 9.58
C ALA A 48 -7.19 4.97 10.52
N PRO A 49 -7.68 5.78 11.47
CA PRO A 49 -6.83 6.48 12.44
C PRO A 49 -5.98 5.53 13.30
N SER A 50 -6.54 4.43 13.78
CA SER A 50 -5.82 3.43 14.58
C SER A 50 -4.62 2.83 13.85
N ILE A 51 -4.75 2.59 12.54
CA ILE A 51 -3.66 2.08 11.71
C ILE A 51 -2.54 3.11 11.60
N THR A 52 -2.88 4.38 11.40
CA THR A 52 -1.90 5.47 11.38
C THR A 52 -1.11 5.51 12.68
N GLU A 53 -1.77 5.48 13.81
CA GLU A 53 -1.13 5.51 15.13
C GLU A 53 -0.20 4.31 15.36
N ILE A 54 -0.62 3.11 14.95
CA ILE A 54 0.21 1.89 15.03
C ILE A 54 1.47 2.03 14.17
N ILE A 55 1.36 2.54 12.95
CA ILE A 55 2.51 2.71 12.05
C ILE A 55 3.52 3.69 12.67
N PHE A 56 3.06 4.80 13.25
CA PHE A 56 3.93 5.73 13.96
C PHE A 56 4.55 5.09 15.21
N ALA A 57 3.78 4.34 15.99
CA ALA A 57 4.29 3.63 17.19
C ALA A 57 5.38 2.61 16.85
N LEU A 58 5.30 2.00 15.66
CA LEU A 58 6.31 1.07 15.15
C LEU A 58 7.53 1.77 14.51
N GLY A 59 7.57 3.11 14.46
CA GLY A 59 8.65 3.86 13.83
C GLY A 59 8.70 3.72 12.31
N GLN A 60 7.57 3.38 11.66
CA GLN A 60 7.50 3.12 10.22
C GLN A 60 6.81 4.23 9.42
N GLN A 61 6.69 5.41 10.00
CA GLN A 61 5.98 6.56 9.41
C GLN A 61 6.54 7.01 8.06
N ASP A 62 7.82 6.77 7.77
CA ASP A 62 8.42 7.14 6.48
C ASP A 62 7.82 6.39 5.30
N ARG A 63 7.20 5.24 5.54
CA ARG A 63 6.47 4.45 4.55
C ARG A 63 5.06 4.99 4.29
N LEU A 64 4.50 5.76 5.22
CA LEU A 64 3.13 6.24 5.18
C LEU A 64 3.02 7.43 4.23
N LYS A 65 2.21 7.29 3.17
CA LYS A 65 2.02 8.29 2.12
C LYS A 65 0.66 8.95 2.15
N GLY A 66 -0.29 8.36 2.86
CA GLY A 66 -1.62 8.90 3.04
C GLY A 66 -2.34 8.26 4.20
N THR A 67 -3.31 8.97 4.73
CA THR A 67 -4.10 8.55 5.87
C THR A 67 -5.50 9.14 5.81
N THR A 68 -6.35 8.77 6.75
CA THR A 68 -7.74 9.26 6.78
C THR A 68 -7.86 10.65 7.40
N GLN A 69 -9.00 11.30 7.16
CA GLN A 69 -9.28 12.68 7.53
C GLN A 69 -9.08 12.97 9.04
N PHE A 70 -9.41 12.02 9.90
CA PHE A 70 -9.30 12.17 11.35
C PHE A 70 -8.05 11.54 11.97
N SER A 71 -7.09 11.18 11.16
CA SER A 71 -5.78 10.67 11.59
C SER A 71 -4.86 11.84 11.95
N ASN A 72 -5.02 12.38 13.13
CA ASN A 72 -4.35 13.61 13.59
C ASN A 72 -3.33 13.35 14.70
N TYR A 73 -3.13 12.10 15.09
CA TYR A 73 -2.16 11.71 16.11
C TYR A 73 -1.18 10.66 15.54
N PRO A 74 0.13 10.81 15.81
CA PRO A 74 0.75 12.01 16.37
C PRO A 74 0.61 13.24 15.47
N ALA A 75 1.05 14.42 15.90
CA ALA A 75 0.84 15.68 15.18
C ALA A 75 1.36 15.66 13.73
N GLU A 76 2.41 14.91 13.46
CA GLU A 76 2.99 14.73 12.13
C GLU A 76 2.00 14.05 11.16
N ALA A 77 1.11 13.20 11.66
CA ALA A 77 0.10 12.53 10.84
C ALA A 77 -0.90 13.52 10.22
N ALA A 78 -1.14 14.66 10.87
CA ALA A 78 -2.02 15.72 10.35
C ALA A 78 -1.52 16.29 9.02
N LYS A 79 -0.22 16.23 8.74
CA LYS A 79 0.40 16.77 7.53
C LYS A 79 0.35 15.83 6.32
N LEU A 80 -0.02 14.57 6.53
CA LEU A 80 -0.10 13.58 5.45
C LEU A 80 -1.32 13.85 4.55
N PRO A 81 -1.24 13.49 3.26
CA PRO A 81 -2.39 13.53 2.36
C PRO A 81 -3.57 12.76 2.91
N LYS A 82 -4.77 13.31 2.78
CA LYS A 82 -6.01 12.72 3.30
C LYS A 82 -6.79 12.03 2.19
N VAL A 83 -7.21 10.80 2.43
CA VAL A 83 -7.93 9.95 1.47
C VAL A 83 -9.42 9.76 1.83
N GLY A 84 -9.99 10.73 2.53
CA GLY A 84 -11.35 10.66 3.03
C GLY A 84 -11.41 10.17 4.48
N SER A 85 -12.62 9.93 4.98
CA SER A 85 -12.81 9.30 6.29
C SER A 85 -12.73 7.78 6.18
N TYR A 86 -12.55 7.09 7.31
CA TYR A 86 -12.47 5.62 7.31
C TYR A 86 -13.75 4.93 6.84
N VAL A 87 -14.91 5.58 6.96
CA VAL A 87 -16.21 5.11 6.46
C VAL A 87 -16.57 5.64 5.07
N ARG A 88 -15.88 6.68 4.60
CA ARG A 88 -16.03 7.30 3.27
C ARG A 88 -14.65 7.54 2.68
N LEU A 89 -14.09 6.49 2.15
CA LEU A 89 -12.80 6.56 1.47
C LEU A 89 -12.96 7.14 0.06
N ASP A 90 -12.00 7.95 -0.34
CA ASP A 90 -11.89 8.51 -1.68
C ASP A 90 -10.94 7.64 -2.51
N LEU A 91 -11.50 6.80 -3.36
CA LEU A 91 -10.75 5.86 -4.19
C LEU A 91 -9.75 6.57 -5.10
N GLU A 92 -10.13 7.71 -5.70
CA GLU A 92 -9.26 8.45 -6.62
C GLU A 92 -8.04 9.00 -5.91
N ARG A 93 -8.21 9.53 -4.70
CA ARG A 93 -7.10 10.02 -3.88
C ARG A 93 -6.17 8.89 -3.44
N ILE A 94 -6.72 7.73 -3.09
CA ILE A 94 -5.90 6.56 -2.76
C ILE A 94 -5.05 6.15 -3.96
N VAL A 95 -5.67 5.98 -5.12
CA VAL A 95 -4.98 5.57 -6.35
C VAL A 95 -3.93 6.60 -6.78
N ALA A 96 -4.21 7.90 -6.64
CA ALA A 96 -3.27 8.97 -6.97
C ALA A 96 -1.99 8.94 -6.14
N LEU A 97 -2.02 8.38 -4.93
CA LEU A 97 -0.84 8.19 -4.09
C LEU A 97 0.04 7.02 -4.53
N ASN A 98 -0.42 6.23 -5.50
CA ASN A 98 0.28 5.06 -6.02
C ASN A 98 0.77 4.12 -4.90
N PRO A 99 -0.11 3.60 -4.04
CA PRO A 99 0.29 2.75 -2.93
C PRO A 99 0.73 1.38 -3.43
N ASP A 100 1.70 0.79 -2.76
CA ASP A 100 2.06 -0.62 -2.89
C ASP A 100 1.41 -1.50 -1.81
N LEU A 101 0.81 -0.88 -0.79
CA LEU A 101 0.03 -1.53 0.25
C LEU A 101 -0.97 -0.55 0.88
N CYS A 102 -2.22 -0.96 1.00
CA CYS A 102 -3.19 -0.32 1.88
C CYS A 102 -3.46 -1.20 3.10
N ILE A 103 -3.57 -0.61 4.27
CA ILE A 103 -3.94 -1.32 5.49
C ILE A 103 -5.31 -0.83 5.94
N ALA A 104 -6.25 -1.77 6.01
CA ALA A 104 -7.65 -1.55 6.33
C ALA A 104 -8.01 -2.11 7.71
N ILE A 105 -9.14 -1.66 8.25
CA ILE A 105 -9.76 -2.27 9.42
C ILE A 105 -10.96 -3.13 9.01
N LYS A 106 -11.17 -4.23 9.71
CA LYS A 106 -12.29 -5.15 9.49
C LYS A 106 -13.64 -4.44 9.59
N ASP A 107 -13.83 -3.69 10.66
CA ASP A 107 -15.09 -3.01 10.95
C ASP A 107 -14.93 -1.51 10.68
N GLY A 108 -15.56 -1.00 9.62
CA GLY A 108 -15.58 0.42 9.31
C GLY A 108 -15.20 0.79 7.88
N ASN A 109 -14.22 0.14 7.27
CA ASN A 109 -13.91 0.41 5.88
C ASN A 109 -14.95 -0.23 4.93
N PRO A 110 -15.44 0.52 3.92
CA PRO A 110 -16.44 -0.01 2.98
C PRO A 110 -15.86 -1.15 2.14
N LYS A 111 -16.50 -2.31 2.18
CA LYS A 111 -16.07 -3.48 1.41
C LYS A 111 -15.92 -3.19 -0.08
N ALA A 112 -16.84 -2.41 -0.66
CA ALA A 112 -16.81 -2.07 -2.07
C ALA A 112 -15.54 -1.32 -2.48
N ILE A 113 -15.02 -0.45 -1.63
CA ILE A 113 -13.74 0.25 -1.88
C ILE A 113 -12.57 -0.71 -1.77
N ILE A 114 -12.58 -1.61 -0.79
CA ILE A 114 -11.54 -2.63 -0.63
C ILE A 114 -11.49 -3.53 -1.88
N ASP A 115 -12.64 -4.03 -2.31
CA ASP A 115 -12.73 -4.88 -3.50
C ASP A 115 -12.26 -4.13 -4.76
N ARG A 116 -12.58 -2.83 -4.86
CA ARG A 116 -12.16 -2.01 -6.00
C ARG A 116 -10.64 -1.80 -6.01
N LEU A 117 -10.03 -1.51 -4.88
CA LEU A 117 -8.57 -1.40 -4.76
C LEU A 117 -7.88 -2.70 -5.19
N GLN A 118 -8.38 -3.84 -4.72
CA GLN A 118 -7.85 -5.15 -5.09
C GLN A 118 -8.00 -5.41 -6.60
N SER A 119 -9.12 -5.02 -7.22
CA SER A 119 -9.31 -5.15 -8.67
C SER A 119 -8.34 -4.29 -9.48
N LEU A 120 -7.76 -3.25 -8.88
CA LEU A 120 -6.72 -2.41 -9.46
C LEU A 120 -5.30 -2.90 -9.13
N ASN A 121 -5.17 -4.12 -8.62
CA ASN A 121 -3.90 -4.73 -8.18
C ASN A 121 -3.20 -3.96 -7.05
N ILE A 122 -3.95 -3.25 -6.22
CA ILE A 122 -3.46 -2.62 -5.00
C ILE A 122 -3.75 -3.58 -3.83
N PRO A 123 -2.72 -4.14 -3.18
CA PRO A 123 -2.92 -5.03 -2.04
C PRO A 123 -3.59 -4.28 -0.88
N VAL A 124 -4.60 -4.90 -0.28
CA VAL A 124 -5.26 -4.39 0.92
C VAL A 124 -5.21 -5.46 1.99
N PHE A 125 -4.46 -5.21 3.05
CA PHE A 125 -4.35 -6.07 4.21
C PHE A 125 -5.25 -5.57 5.33
N ALA A 126 -6.21 -6.37 5.76
CA ALA A 126 -7.15 -5.99 6.80
C ALA A 126 -6.71 -6.49 8.18
N VAL A 127 -6.79 -5.60 9.17
CA VAL A 127 -6.55 -5.92 10.57
C VAL A 127 -7.81 -5.73 11.40
N ASN A 128 -7.89 -6.44 12.51
CA ASN A 128 -8.94 -6.29 13.49
C ASN A 128 -8.32 -5.78 14.80
N PRO A 129 -8.36 -4.48 15.08
CA PRO A 129 -7.65 -3.90 16.23
C PRO A 129 -8.25 -4.27 17.60
N ARG A 130 -9.25 -5.15 17.64
CA ARG A 130 -9.89 -5.60 18.88
C ARG A 130 -9.14 -6.73 19.59
N ASP A 131 -8.23 -7.40 18.89
CA ASP A 131 -7.53 -8.59 19.41
C ASP A 131 -6.10 -8.24 19.85
N LEU A 132 -6.00 -7.23 20.69
CA LEU A 132 -4.79 -6.93 21.45
C LEU A 132 -4.87 -7.57 22.84
N GLU A 133 -4.97 -8.91 22.89
CA GLU A 133 -4.71 -9.69 24.09
C GLU A 133 -3.35 -10.37 24.01
#